data_6f74334d013a9f56abb9d166d8b89d65
#
_entry.id   6f74334d013a9f56abb9d166d8b89d65
#
_cell.length_a   1.000
_cell.length_b   1.000
_cell.length_c   1.000
_cell.angle_alpha   90.00
_cell.angle_beta   90.00
_cell.angle_gamma   90.00
#
_symmetry.space_group_name_H-M   'P 1'
#
loop_
_entity.id
_entity.type
_entity.pdbx_description
1 polymer ?
#
loop_
_entity_poly.entity_id
_entity_poly.type
_entity_poly.pdbx_seq_one_letter_code
_entity_poly.pdbx_strand_id
1 'polypeptide(L)' 'MTRKIKTVISYTVEQCDSCTELSKRKLLSGDYIFKIVSKCPSCNGEIRITKIFGETITP' A
#
# COMPACT_ATOMS: atom_id res chain seq x y z
N MET A 1 31.73 -12.47 -13.19
CA MET A 1 30.82 -12.70 -12.07
C MET A 1 29.56 -11.86 -12.23
N THR A 2 28.43 -12.48 -12.11
CA THR A 2 27.18 -11.79 -12.29
C THR A 2 26.67 -11.29 -10.94
N ARG A 3 26.39 -10.02 -10.87
CA ARG A 3 25.80 -9.44 -9.66
C ARG A 3 24.29 -9.48 -9.79
N LYS A 4 23.64 -10.06 -8.81
CA LYS A 4 22.20 -10.02 -8.77
C LYS A 4 21.74 -8.63 -8.37
N ILE A 5 20.89 -8.06 -9.19
CA ILE A 5 20.29 -6.76 -8.91
C ILE A 5 19.03 -7.01 -8.10
N LYS A 6 19.01 -6.47 -6.90
CA LYS A 6 17.81 -6.53 -6.07
C LYS A 6 16.97 -5.30 -6.34
N THR A 7 15.73 -5.52 -6.67
CA THR A 7 14.78 -4.44 -6.85
C THR A 7 13.89 -4.39 -5.63
N VAL A 8 13.82 -3.24 -4.99
CA VAL A 8 12.91 -3.04 -3.87
C VAL A 8 11.74 -2.23 -4.37
N ILE A 9 10.55 -2.80 -4.21
CA ILE A 9 9.30 -2.12 -4.56
C ILE A 9 8.56 -1.84 -3.27
N SER A 10 8.21 -0.59 -3.05
CA SER A 10 7.44 -0.19 -1.87
C SER A 10 5.95 -0.33 -2.16
N TYR A 11 5.23 -0.86 -1.18
CA TYR A 11 3.79 -1.06 -1.26
C TYR A 11 3.11 -0.39 -0.09
N THR A 12 1.86 -0.01 -0.33
CA THR A 12 0.97 0.46 0.73
C THR A 12 -0.16 -0.54 0.92
N VAL A 13 -0.58 -0.70 2.16
CA VAL A 13 -1.79 -1.45 2.48
C VAL A 13 -2.84 -0.44 2.90
N GLU A 14 -3.98 -0.48 2.22
CA GLU A 14 -5.12 0.40 2.48
C GLU A 14 -6.22 -0.39 3.15
N GLN A 15 -6.85 0.20 4.12
CA GLN A 15 -7.94 -0.43 4.86
C GLN A 15 -9.08 0.55 5.04
N CYS A 16 -10.30 0.06 4.85
CA CYS A 16 -11.50 0.82 5.17
C CYS A 16 -11.69 0.84 6.69
N ASP A 17 -12.07 1.98 7.24
CA ASP A 17 -12.26 2.11 8.68
C ASP A 17 -13.60 1.53 9.19
N SER A 18 -14.54 1.30 8.29
CA SER A 18 -15.87 0.79 8.66
C SER A 18 -16.08 -0.67 8.28
N CYS A 19 -15.44 -1.14 7.23
CA CYS A 19 -15.41 -2.55 6.88
C CYS A 19 -13.96 -3.02 6.89
N THR A 20 -13.73 -4.32 6.91
CA THR A 20 -12.38 -4.86 7.08
C THR A 20 -11.68 -5.15 5.75
N GLU A 21 -12.09 -4.50 4.68
CA GLU A 21 -11.43 -4.71 3.39
C GLU A 21 -10.03 -4.15 3.39
N LEU A 22 -9.11 -4.95 2.88
CA LEU A 22 -7.70 -4.59 2.73
C LEU A 22 -7.34 -4.61 1.26
N SER A 23 -6.56 -3.63 0.85
CA SER A 23 -6.02 -3.57 -0.50
C SER A 23 -4.54 -3.25 -0.44
N LYS A 24 -3.78 -3.85 -1.34
CA LYS A 24 -2.35 -3.61 -1.47
C LYS A 24 -2.09 -2.99 -2.83
N ARG A 25 -1.29 -1.95 -2.85
CA ARG A 25 -0.87 -1.35 -4.11
C ARG A 25 0.52 -0.74 -3.98
N LYS A 26 1.11 -0.40 -5.10
CA LYS A 26 2.41 0.24 -5.11
C LYS A 26 2.35 1.63 -4.48
N LEU A 27 3.38 1.97 -3.73
CA LEU A 27 3.51 3.30 -3.14
C LEU A 27 3.58 4.35 -4.24
N LEU A 28 2.79 5.38 -4.11
CA LEU A 28 2.82 6.53 -4.99
C LEU A 28 3.47 7.71 -4.28
N SER A 29 3.98 8.65 -5.08
CA SER A 29 4.54 9.87 -4.53
C SER A 29 3.49 10.61 -3.70
N GLY A 30 3.86 11.00 -2.50
CA GLY A 30 2.95 11.70 -1.59
C GLY A 30 2.15 10.79 -0.66
N ASP A 31 2.31 9.47 -0.76
CA ASP A 31 1.65 8.54 0.16
C ASP A 31 2.33 8.56 1.54
N TYR A 32 1.52 8.48 2.58
CA TYR A 32 2.03 8.42 3.96
C TYR A 32 1.02 7.67 4.83
N ILE A 33 1.48 7.25 6.00
CA ILE A 33 0.65 6.49 6.95
C ILE A 33 -0.56 7.35 7.37
N PHE A 34 -1.71 6.72 7.42
CA PHE A 34 -3.01 7.30 7.74
C PHE A 34 -3.53 8.32 6.73
N LYS A 35 -2.91 8.39 5.55
CA LYS A 35 -3.46 9.20 4.49
C LYS A 35 -4.80 8.63 4.04
N ILE A 36 -5.81 9.51 3.93
CA ILE A 36 -7.10 9.13 3.37
C ILE A 36 -6.97 9.11 1.85
N VAL A 37 -7.19 7.94 1.25
CA VAL A 37 -6.99 7.77 -0.19
C VAL A 37 -8.29 7.94 -0.95
N SER A 38 -9.38 7.40 -0.40
CA SER A 38 -10.68 7.45 -1.06
C SER A 38 -11.76 7.04 -0.07
N LYS A 39 -13.02 7.10 -0.53
CA LYS A 39 -14.14 6.59 0.26
C LYS A 39 -14.46 5.18 -0.19
N CYS A 40 -14.81 4.34 0.75
CA CYS A 40 -15.21 2.98 0.46
C CYS A 40 -16.60 2.99 -0.20
N PRO A 41 -16.74 2.41 -1.38
CA PRO A 41 -18.04 2.39 -2.06
C PRO A 41 -19.07 1.48 -1.39
N SER A 42 -18.59 0.55 -0.55
CA SER A 42 -19.47 -0.44 0.06
C SER A 42 -20.10 0.04 1.37
N CYS A 43 -19.42 0.88 2.13
CA CYS A 43 -19.86 1.24 3.48
C CYS A 43 -19.78 2.74 3.77
N ASN A 44 -19.41 3.56 2.80
CA ASN A 44 -19.18 4.99 2.96
C ASN A 44 -18.10 5.35 3.99
N GLY A 45 -17.31 4.39 4.42
CA GLY A 45 -16.17 4.65 5.28
C GLY A 45 -15.02 5.27 4.49
N GLU A 46 -13.98 5.63 5.18
CA GLU A 46 -12.78 6.18 4.56
C GLU A 46 -11.72 5.11 4.45
N ILE A 47 -11.08 5.05 3.29
CA ILE A 47 -9.97 4.14 3.06
C ILE A 47 -8.68 4.89 3.36
N ARG A 48 -7.90 4.35 4.29
CA ARG A 48 -6.64 4.94 4.74
C ARG A 48 -5.49 3.98 4.53
N ILE A 49 -4.31 4.54 4.35
CA ILE A 49 -3.09 3.76 4.32
C ILE A 49 -2.75 3.39 5.77
N THR A 50 -2.74 2.09 6.06
CA THR A 50 -2.45 1.60 7.41
C THR A 50 -1.04 1.04 7.53
N LYS A 51 -0.41 0.73 6.40
CA LYS A 51 0.90 0.11 6.41
C LYS A 51 1.66 0.49 5.14
N ILE A 52 2.94 0.73 5.29
CA ILE A 52 3.86 0.92 4.17
C ILE A 52 5.03 -0.02 4.38
N PHE A 53 5.38 -0.78 3.36
CA PHE A 53 6.49 -1.72 3.45
C PHE A 53 7.14 -1.91 2.09
N GLY A 54 8.38 -2.39 2.11
CA GLY A 54 9.12 -2.70 0.90
C GLY A 54 9.22 -4.21 0.70
N GLU A 55 9.10 -4.65 -0.53
CA GLU A 55 9.38 -6.03 -0.90
C GLU A 55 10.60 -6.08 -1.79
N THR A 56 11.50 -7.01 -1.50
CA THR A 56 12.67 -7.24 -2.34
C THR A 56 12.32 -8.29 -3.38
N ILE A 57 12.47 -7.93 -4.64
CA ILE A 57 12.25 -8.85 -5.74
C ILE A 57 13.62 -9.26 -6.27
N THR A 58 13.88 -10.54 -6.27
CA THR A 58 15.11 -11.09 -6.82
C THR A 58 14.79 -11.67 -8.19
N PRO A 59 15.46 -11.20 -9.24
CA PRO A 59 15.26 -11.71 -10.58
C PRO A 59 15.72 -13.17 -10.72
#